data_4fdd80cf12279900832a97eccd8ed686
#
_entry.id   4fdd80cf12279900832a97eccd8ed686
#
_cell.length_a   1.000
_cell.length_b   1.000
_cell.length_c   1.000
_cell.angle_alpha   90.00
_cell.angle_beta   90.00
_cell.angle_gamma   90.00
#
_symmetry.space_group_name_H-M   'P 1'
#
loop_
_entity.id
_entity.type
_entity.pdbx_description
1 polymer ?
#
loop_
_entity_poly.entity_id
_entity_poly.type
_entity_poly.pdbx_seq_one_letter_code
_entity_poly.pdbx_strand_id
1 'polypeptide(L)'
;DPLPSDPDWAGGSLLEDVRELHTTASPERLWAALERIGGKNGWYSSDLLWQVRGFIDTMIGGVGLRRGRRDPSVLVVGDVVDFWRVEERIAPRLLRLRAEMKNPGLAWLEFSIEPEGTGARLRQRAVFYPRGLAGQAYWWSVAPFHAVVFPPMIRHIVERAEKPESPSERISA
;
A
#
# COMPACT_ATOMS: atom_id res chain seq x y z
N ASP A 1 6.51 -2.44 -19.11
CA ASP A 1 6.34 -3.68 -19.89
C ASP A 1 7.69 -4.32 -20.13
N PRO A 2 7.81 -5.67 -20.06
CA PRO A 2 9.04 -6.35 -20.42
C PRO A 2 9.35 -6.07 -21.89
N LEU A 3 10.62 -5.88 -22.18
CA LEU A 3 11.04 -5.79 -23.57
C LEU A 3 10.88 -7.18 -24.20
N PRO A 4 10.47 -7.26 -25.50
CA PRO A 4 10.34 -8.55 -26.20
C PRO A 4 11.64 -9.37 -26.24
N SER A 5 12.77 -8.72 -25.97
CA SER A 5 14.10 -9.33 -25.90
C SER A 5 14.49 -9.82 -24.51
N ASP A 6 13.68 -9.53 -23.46
CA ASP A 6 14.00 -10.01 -22.12
C ASP A 6 13.69 -11.51 -22.03
N PRO A 7 14.64 -12.33 -21.58
CA PRO A 7 14.36 -13.74 -21.34
C PRO A 7 13.29 -13.90 -20.24
N ASP A 8 12.38 -14.87 -20.37
CA ASP A 8 11.31 -15.14 -19.41
C ASP A 8 11.82 -15.33 -17.97
N TRP A 9 13.02 -15.85 -17.79
CA TRP A 9 13.67 -16.00 -16.49
C TRP A 9 14.21 -14.69 -15.90
N ALA A 10 14.40 -13.65 -16.73
CA ALA A 10 15.01 -12.37 -16.32
C ALA A 10 14.00 -11.37 -15.76
N GLY A 11 12.71 -11.64 -15.81
CA GLY A 11 11.71 -10.69 -15.30
C GLY A 11 10.27 -10.96 -15.74
N GLY A 12 10.00 -12.09 -16.39
CA GLY A 12 8.66 -12.44 -16.88
C GLY A 12 7.65 -12.81 -15.80
N SER A 13 8.10 -13.13 -14.59
CA SER A 13 7.22 -13.55 -13.50
C SER A 13 6.99 -12.41 -12.51
N LEU A 14 5.72 -12.11 -12.23
CA LEU A 14 5.32 -11.25 -11.13
C LEU A 14 5.63 -11.95 -9.81
N LEU A 15 6.22 -11.21 -8.89
CA LEU A 15 6.41 -11.64 -7.50
C LEU A 15 5.36 -10.94 -6.64
N GLU A 16 4.68 -11.69 -5.79
CA GLU A 16 3.52 -11.20 -5.06
C GLU A 16 3.57 -11.58 -3.58
N ASP A 17 3.10 -10.68 -2.72
CA ASP A 17 2.72 -10.96 -1.33
C ASP A 17 1.24 -10.57 -1.18
N VAL A 18 0.39 -11.55 -0.91
CA VAL A 18 -1.06 -11.37 -0.81
C VAL A 18 -1.51 -11.67 0.62
N ARG A 19 -2.32 -10.76 1.17
CA ARG A 19 -2.93 -10.91 2.50
C ARG A 19 -4.38 -10.52 2.45
N GLU A 20 -5.21 -11.25 3.21
CA GLU A 20 -6.64 -11.02 3.28
C GLU A 20 -7.11 -11.01 4.73
N LEU A 21 -8.06 -10.13 5.03
CA LEU A 21 -8.78 -10.10 6.30
C LEU A 21 -10.26 -9.88 6.06
N HIS A 22 -11.07 -10.58 6.85
CA HIS A 22 -12.52 -10.41 6.91
C HIS A 22 -12.87 -9.44 8.04
N THR A 23 -13.92 -8.66 7.85
CA THR A 23 -14.38 -7.69 8.83
C THR A 23 -15.89 -7.55 8.82
N THR A 24 -16.46 -7.14 9.95
CA THR A 24 -17.87 -6.76 10.07
C THR A 24 -18.15 -5.33 9.59
N ALA A 25 -17.10 -4.54 9.32
CA ALA A 25 -17.25 -3.20 8.78
C ALA A 25 -17.76 -3.26 7.32
N SER A 26 -18.60 -2.29 6.94
CA SER A 26 -19.07 -2.18 5.57
C SER A 26 -17.94 -1.79 4.59
N PRO A 27 -18.07 -2.07 3.29
CA PRO A 27 -17.11 -1.65 2.28
C PRO A 27 -16.79 -0.14 2.32
N GLU A 28 -17.79 0.70 2.58
CA GLU A 28 -17.64 2.15 2.63
C GLU A 28 -16.78 2.58 3.83
N ARG A 29 -16.97 1.94 4.99
CA ARG A 29 -16.16 2.20 6.18
C ARG A 29 -14.72 1.75 6.00
N LEU A 30 -14.51 0.57 5.39
CA LEU A 30 -13.17 0.13 5.00
C LEU A 30 -12.52 1.10 4.04
N TRP A 31 -13.27 1.58 3.06
CA TRP A 31 -12.79 2.53 2.07
C TRP A 31 -12.37 3.86 2.74
N ALA A 32 -13.20 4.39 3.62
CA ALA A 32 -12.88 5.62 4.37
C ALA A 32 -11.61 5.46 5.22
N ALA A 33 -11.42 4.29 5.86
CA ALA A 33 -10.19 3.98 6.58
C ALA A 33 -8.98 3.88 5.64
N LEU A 34 -9.15 3.24 4.48
CA LEU A 34 -8.12 3.08 3.46
C LEU A 34 -7.69 4.43 2.86
N GLU A 35 -8.63 5.32 2.57
CA GLU A 35 -8.32 6.65 2.03
C GLU A 35 -7.52 7.54 2.98
N ARG A 36 -7.49 7.23 4.27
CA ARG A 36 -6.73 7.97 5.28
C ARG A 36 -5.30 7.47 5.49
N ILE A 37 -4.84 6.45 4.76
CA ILE A 37 -3.46 5.95 4.88
C ILE A 37 -2.43 6.97 4.37
N GLY A 38 -1.26 6.97 4.99
CA GLY A 38 -0.13 7.82 4.61
C GLY A 38 -0.19 9.26 5.12
N GLY A 39 0.84 10.05 4.82
CA GLY A 39 1.00 11.43 5.29
C GLY A 39 1.05 11.54 6.81
N LYS A 40 0.39 12.59 7.37
CA LYS A 40 0.34 12.83 8.82
C LYS A 40 -0.39 11.74 9.61
N ASN A 41 -1.27 10.99 8.97
CA ASN A 41 -2.02 9.89 9.59
C ASN A 41 -1.20 8.62 9.71
N GLY A 42 -0.05 8.55 9.03
CA GLY A 42 0.88 7.43 9.03
C GLY A 42 0.33 6.17 8.35
N TRP A 43 1.19 5.16 8.30
CA TRP A 43 0.84 3.81 7.82
C TRP A 43 0.45 2.90 9.00
N TYR A 44 -0.13 3.51 10.06
CA TYR A 44 -0.79 2.88 11.22
C TYR A 44 0.08 2.24 12.30
N SER A 45 1.39 2.54 12.40
CA SER A 45 2.09 2.42 13.68
C SER A 45 3.33 3.31 13.73
N SER A 46 3.62 3.88 14.89
CA SER A 46 4.83 4.70 15.10
C SER A 46 6.10 3.88 14.90
N ASP A 47 6.13 2.63 15.35
CA ASP A 47 7.28 1.73 15.21
C ASP A 47 7.47 1.27 13.78
N LEU A 48 6.35 1.06 13.06
CA LEU A 48 6.36 0.71 11.65
C LEU A 48 6.89 1.87 10.79
N LEU A 49 6.51 3.10 11.12
CA LEU A 49 7.03 4.30 10.44
C LEU A 49 8.55 4.43 10.56
N TRP A 50 9.12 4.12 11.72
CA TRP A 50 10.57 4.15 11.91
C TRP A 50 11.27 3.04 11.14
N GLN A 51 10.71 1.84 11.10
CA GLN A 51 11.26 0.72 10.33
C GLN A 51 11.16 0.96 8.83
N VAL A 52 9.99 1.44 8.35
CA VAL A 52 9.77 1.83 6.95
C VAL A 52 10.70 2.99 6.57
N ARG A 53 10.84 4.01 7.43
CA ARG A 53 11.73 5.13 7.19
C ARG A 53 13.19 4.68 7.11
N GLY A 54 13.67 3.85 8.04
CA GLY A 54 15.04 3.32 8.00
C GLY A 54 15.31 2.48 6.76
N PHE A 55 14.34 1.66 6.35
CA PHE A 55 14.42 0.87 5.12
C PHE A 55 14.46 1.77 3.87
N ILE A 56 13.58 2.76 3.80
CA ILE A 56 13.50 3.69 2.67
C ILE A 56 14.75 4.57 2.61
N ASP A 57 15.25 5.10 3.72
CA ASP A 57 16.50 5.88 3.77
C ASP A 57 17.68 5.04 3.25
N THR A 58 17.71 3.74 3.56
CA THR A 58 18.72 2.82 3.03
C THR A 58 18.57 2.59 1.53
N MET A 59 17.33 2.49 1.03
CA MET A 59 17.04 2.17 -0.37
C MET A 59 17.16 3.37 -1.31
N ILE A 60 16.90 4.58 -0.83
CA ILE A 60 16.89 5.81 -1.65
C ILE A 60 18.20 6.59 -1.53
N GLY A 61 19.17 6.10 -0.74
CA GLY A 61 20.44 6.80 -0.53
C GLY A 61 20.27 8.15 0.17
N GLY A 62 19.31 8.24 1.11
CA GLY A 62 19.13 9.43 1.96
C GLY A 62 18.40 10.61 1.31
N VAL A 63 17.81 10.47 0.14
CA VAL A 63 17.06 11.56 -0.53
C VAL A 63 15.58 11.55 -0.08
N GLY A 64 15.36 12.22 1.03
CA GLY A 64 14.15 12.92 1.45
C GLY A 64 12.76 12.39 1.07
N LEU A 65 12.14 11.61 1.96
CA LEU A 65 10.68 11.48 2.10
C LEU A 65 10.07 12.86 2.49
N ARG A 66 9.96 13.80 1.57
CA ARG A 66 9.34 15.12 1.79
C ARG A 66 8.17 15.37 0.85
N ARG A 67 7.46 14.34 0.41
CA ARG A 67 6.22 14.54 -0.32
C ARG A 67 5.07 14.21 0.61
N GLY A 68 4.58 15.25 1.29
CA GLY A 68 3.36 15.14 2.07
C GLY A 68 2.17 14.85 1.16
N ARG A 69 1.11 14.35 1.75
CA ARG A 69 -0.17 14.12 1.12
C ARG A 69 -0.87 15.47 0.83
N ARG A 70 -1.51 15.62 -0.34
CA ARG A 70 -2.24 16.83 -0.75
C ARG A 70 -3.48 17.08 0.14
N ASP A 71 -4.27 16.02 0.40
CA ASP A 71 -5.49 16.06 1.19
C ASP A 71 -5.48 14.93 2.23
N PRO A 72 -5.78 15.19 3.52
CA PRO A 72 -5.72 14.18 4.57
C PRO A 72 -6.86 13.14 4.53
N SER A 73 -7.94 13.40 3.79
CA SER A 73 -9.17 12.61 3.81
C SER A 73 -9.47 11.91 2.48
N VAL A 74 -9.09 12.50 1.35
CA VAL A 74 -9.44 11.99 0.02
C VAL A 74 -8.21 11.79 -0.84
N LEU A 75 -8.16 10.68 -1.56
CA LEU A 75 -7.16 10.38 -2.57
C LEU A 75 -7.74 10.58 -3.97
N VAL A 76 -6.94 11.10 -4.89
CA VAL A 76 -7.28 11.24 -6.30
C VAL A 76 -6.18 10.58 -7.13
N VAL A 77 -6.53 10.04 -8.29
CA VAL A 77 -5.56 9.50 -9.24
C VAL A 77 -4.51 10.56 -9.57
N GLY A 78 -3.23 10.18 -9.47
CA GLY A 78 -2.11 11.09 -9.63
C GLY A 78 -1.57 11.70 -8.34
N ASP A 79 -2.32 11.63 -7.22
CA ASP A 79 -1.81 12.07 -5.91
C ASP A 79 -0.58 11.25 -5.49
N VAL A 80 0.33 11.92 -4.79
CA VAL A 80 1.49 11.28 -4.17
C VAL A 80 1.23 11.13 -2.68
N VAL A 81 1.36 9.91 -2.19
CA VAL A 81 1.28 9.54 -0.77
C VAL A 81 2.65 9.00 -0.37
N ASP A 82 3.46 9.84 0.27
CA ASP A 82 4.86 9.54 0.60
C ASP A 82 5.68 9.24 -0.68
N PHE A 83 6.01 7.98 -0.96
CA PHE A 83 6.70 7.54 -2.17
C PHE A 83 5.80 6.75 -3.15
N TRP A 84 4.50 6.70 -2.84
CA TRP A 84 3.50 6.04 -3.66
C TRP A 84 2.71 7.04 -4.49
N ARG A 85 2.48 6.74 -5.75
CA ARG A 85 1.54 7.47 -6.60
C ARG A 85 0.25 6.69 -6.73
N VAL A 86 -0.88 7.36 -6.54
CA VAL A 86 -2.20 6.77 -6.82
C VAL A 86 -2.34 6.57 -8.32
N GLU A 87 -2.31 5.33 -8.76
CA GLU A 87 -2.43 4.96 -10.17
C GLU A 87 -3.88 4.66 -10.56
N GLU A 88 -4.62 4.01 -9.67
CA GLU A 88 -6.02 3.68 -9.90
C GLU A 88 -6.82 3.80 -8.60
N ARG A 89 -8.04 4.35 -8.72
CA ARG A 89 -8.98 4.52 -7.62
C ARG A 89 -10.40 4.26 -8.11
N ILE A 90 -10.99 3.17 -7.65
CA ILE A 90 -12.39 2.77 -7.92
C ILE A 90 -13.09 2.60 -6.56
N ALA A 91 -13.69 3.68 -6.06
CA ALA A 91 -14.37 3.65 -4.76
C ALA A 91 -15.67 2.82 -4.84
N PRO A 92 -15.99 2.03 -3.81
CA PRO A 92 -15.21 1.65 -2.64
C PRO A 92 -14.45 0.31 -2.82
N ARG A 93 -13.97 -0.01 -4.02
CA ARG A 93 -13.53 -1.36 -4.40
C ARG A 93 -12.03 -1.53 -4.57
N LEU A 94 -11.35 -0.55 -5.17
CA LEU A 94 -9.94 -0.71 -5.56
C LEU A 94 -9.15 0.58 -5.37
N LEU A 95 -8.00 0.44 -4.69
CA LEU A 95 -6.96 1.45 -4.64
C LEU A 95 -5.64 0.79 -5.06
N ARG A 96 -5.03 1.27 -6.14
CA ARG A 96 -3.72 0.84 -6.60
C ARG A 96 -2.72 1.97 -6.49
N LEU A 97 -1.62 1.69 -5.82
CA LEU A 97 -0.51 2.60 -5.60
C LEU A 97 0.72 2.07 -6.32
N ARG A 98 1.40 2.91 -7.09
CA ARG A 98 2.66 2.60 -7.75
C ARG A 98 3.82 3.24 -7.00
N ALA A 99 4.87 2.48 -6.73
CA ALA A 99 6.09 3.01 -6.12
C ALA A 99 6.85 3.93 -7.08
N GLU A 100 7.22 5.12 -6.60
CA GLU A 100 8.05 6.10 -7.34
C GLU A 100 9.52 6.11 -6.87
N MET A 101 9.97 5.06 -6.21
CA MET A 101 11.36 4.93 -5.78
C MET A 101 12.21 4.28 -6.89
N LYS A 102 13.51 4.55 -6.85
CA LYS A 102 14.47 3.87 -7.73
C LYS A 102 14.67 2.43 -7.22
N ASN A 103 14.01 1.50 -7.85
CA ASN A 103 14.19 0.07 -7.60
C ASN A 103 14.48 -0.67 -8.92
N PRO A 104 15.09 -1.85 -8.87
CA PRO A 104 15.37 -2.63 -10.07
C PRO A 104 14.13 -3.39 -10.56
N GLY A 105 13.03 -2.68 -10.80
CA GLY A 105 11.76 -3.23 -11.23
C GLY A 105 10.63 -2.22 -11.18
N LEU A 106 9.41 -2.72 -11.16
CA LEU A 106 8.18 -1.96 -10.93
C LEU A 106 7.46 -2.55 -9.73
N ALA A 107 6.98 -1.71 -8.83
CA ALA A 107 6.30 -2.15 -7.62
C ALA A 107 4.94 -1.47 -7.46
N TRP A 108 3.95 -2.24 -7.07
CA TRP A 108 2.61 -1.78 -6.75
C TRP A 108 2.16 -2.30 -5.38
N LEU A 109 1.36 -1.50 -4.72
CA LEU A 109 0.59 -1.89 -3.54
C LEU A 109 -0.89 -1.70 -3.88
N GLU A 110 -1.65 -2.77 -3.82
CA GLU A 110 -3.03 -2.84 -4.25
C GLU A 110 -3.91 -3.25 -3.07
N PHE A 111 -5.00 -2.53 -2.89
CA PHE A 111 -6.04 -2.86 -1.92
C PHE A 111 -7.35 -3.06 -2.65
N SER A 112 -7.96 -4.23 -2.49
CA SER A 112 -9.29 -4.51 -3.00
C SER A 112 -10.26 -4.83 -1.86
N ILE A 113 -11.48 -4.32 -1.99
CA ILE A 113 -12.56 -4.51 -1.02
C ILE A 113 -13.72 -5.21 -1.72
N GLU A 114 -14.10 -6.36 -1.19
CA GLU A 114 -15.23 -7.14 -1.69
C GLU A 114 -16.30 -7.24 -0.59
N PRO A 115 -17.57 -6.93 -0.89
CA PRO A 115 -18.67 -7.16 0.04
C PRO A 115 -18.77 -8.64 0.38
N GLU A 116 -18.99 -8.99 1.66
CA GLU A 116 -19.13 -10.35 2.11
C GLU A 116 -20.16 -10.44 3.25
N GLY A 117 -21.34 -10.99 2.94
CA GLY A 117 -22.45 -11.01 3.88
C GLY A 117 -22.84 -9.62 4.35
N THR A 118 -22.79 -9.38 5.68
CA THR A 118 -23.05 -8.06 6.30
C THR A 118 -21.79 -7.19 6.45
N GLY A 119 -20.63 -7.72 6.10
CA GLY A 119 -19.34 -7.05 6.22
C GLY A 119 -18.60 -7.00 4.89
N ALA A 120 -17.28 -7.08 4.95
CA ALA A 120 -16.43 -7.06 3.76
C ALA A 120 -15.14 -7.84 3.96
N ARG A 121 -14.49 -8.16 2.85
CA ARG A 121 -13.15 -8.71 2.78
C ARG A 121 -12.20 -7.65 2.23
N LEU A 122 -11.13 -7.38 2.96
CA LEU A 122 -10.02 -6.54 2.51
C LEU A 122 -8.88 -7.44 2.05
N ARG A 123 -8.44 -7.26 0.82
CA ARG A 123 -7.26 -7.89 0.25
C ARG A 123 -6.19 -6.85 0.00
N GLN A 124 -5.00 -7.08 0.54
CA GLN A 124 -3.78 -6.32 0.31
C GLN A 124 -2.84 -7.16 -0.54
N ARG A 125 -2.39 -6.62 -1.65
CA ARG A 125 -1.50 -7.29 -2.60
C ARG A 125 -0.32 -6.38 -2.92
N ALA A 126 0.88 -6.79 -2.54
CA ALA A 126 2.12 -6.19 -3.02
C ALA A 126 2.56 -6.95 -4.27
N VAL A 127 2.79 -6.23 -5.35
CA VAL A 127 3.20 -6.79 -6.64
C VAL A 127 4.53 -6.17 -7.04
N PHE A 128 5.45 -7.01 -7.46
CA PHE A 128 6.73 -6.57 -7.96
C PHE A 128 7.06 -7.25 -9.28
N TYR A 129 7.40 -6.44 -10.26
CA TYR A 129 7.90 -6.88 -11.54
C TYR A 129 9.42 -6.66 -11.59
N PRO A 130 10.23 -7.70 -11.36
CA PRO A 130 11.69 -7.57 -11.33
C PRO A 130 12.27 -7.30 -12.71
N ARG A 131 13.33 -6.49 -12.75
CA ARG A 131 14.17 -6.33 -13.95
C ARG A 131 15.45 -7.12 -13.77
N GLY A 132 15.53 -8.24 -14.45
CA GLY A 132 16.70 -9.13 -14.39
C GLY A 132 16.98 -9.70 -13.00
N LEU A 133 18.18 -10.26 -12.83
CA LEU A 133 18.61 -10.89 -11.59
C LEU A 133 18.70 -9.89 -10.41
N ALA A 134 19.05 -8.64 -10.69
CA ALA A 134 19.09 -7.60 -9.66
C ALA A 134 17.71 -7.33 -9.05
N GLY A 135 16.66 -7.36 -9.88
CA GLY A 135 15.28 -7.24 -9.40
C GLY A 135 14.85 -8.42 -8.55
N GLN A 136 15.22 -9.63 -8.93
CA GLN A 136 14.94 -10.83 -8.14
C GLN A 136 15.66 -10.80 -6.79
N ALA A 137 16.95 -10.51 -6.78
CA ALA A 137 17.73 -10.38 -5.54
C ALA A 137 17.16 -9.30 -4.62
N TYR A 138 16.73 -8.18 -5.19
CA TYR A 138 16.06 -7.11 -4.45
C TYR A 138 14.77 -7.62 -3.77
N TRP A 139 13.88 -8.32 -4.49
CA TRP A 139 12.66 -8.85 -3.91
C TRP A 139 12.95 -9.75 -2.70
N TRP A 140 13.87 -10.69 -2.83
CA TRP A 140 14.23 -11.58 -1.74
C TRP A 140 14.85 -10.86 -0.55
N SER A 141 15.53 -9.74 -0.77
CA SER A 141 16.07 -8.91 0.32
C SER A 141 14.99 -8.15 1.09
N VAL A 142 13.88 -7.79 0.42
CA VAL A 142 12.75 -7.05 1.05
C VAL A 142 11.63 -7.96 1.54
N ALA A 143 11.59 -9.23 1.13
CA ALA A 143 10.56 -10.17 1.53
C ALA A 143 10.41 -10.34 3.06
N PRO A 144 11.50 -10.42 3.87
CA PRO A 144 11.38 -10.44 5.33
C PRO A 144 10.73 -9.17 5.89
N PHE A 145 10.99 -8.01 5.26
CA PHE A 145 10.37 -6.75 5.63
C PHE A 145 8.86 -6.76 5.36
N HIS A 146 8.42 -7.30 4.22
CA HIS A 146 7.00 -7.48 3.92
C HIS A 146 6.29 -8.32 4.99
N ALA A 147 6.94 -9.38 5.48
CA ALA A 147 6.40 -10.24 6.52
C ALA A 147 6.17 -9.52 7.87
N VAL A 148 6.93 -8.46 8.15
CA VAL A 148 6.82 -7.67 9.38
C VAL A 148 5.85 -6.50 9.22
N VAL A 149 5.85 -5.84 8.04
CA VAL A 149 5.13 -4.58 7.81
C VAL A 149 3.69 -4.79 7.38
N PHE A 150 3.43 -5.73 6.49
CA PHE A 150 2.11 -5.88 5.89
C PHE A 150 1.03 -6.46 6.83
N PRO A 151 1.33 -7.43 7.73
CA PRO A 151 0.31 -7.93 8.65
C PRO A 151 -0.25 -6.86 9.60
N PRO A 152 0.55 -6.00 10.24
CA PRO A 152 0.00 -4.92 11.04
C PRO A 152 -0.71 -3.85 10.20
N MET A 153 -0.24 -3.56 8.99
CA MET A 153 -0.87 -2.59 8.11
C MET A 153 -2.32 -2.97 7.80
N ILE A 154 -2.56 -4.18 7.27
CA ILE A 154 -3.92 -4.62 6.92
C ILE A 154 -4.83 -4.72 8.16
N ARG A 155 -4.29 -5.17 9.31
CA ARG A 155 -5.04 -5.21 10.58
C ARG A 155 -5.47 -3.82 11.03
N HIS A 156 -4.58 -2.84 11.02
CA HIS A 156 -4.91 -1.47 11.44
C HIS A 156 -5.95 -0.80 10.54
N ILE A 157 -5.94 -1.09 9.24
CA ILE A 157 -7.00 -0.61 8.33
C ILE A 157 -8.35 -1.16 8.79
N VAL A 158 -8.42 -2.46 9.05
CA VAL A 158 -9.65 -3.14 9.51
C VAL A 158 -10.09 -2.61 10.88
N GLU A 159 -9.20 -2.58 11.87
CA GLU A 159 -9.50 -2.06 13.22
C GLU A 159 -10.01 -0.62 13.17
N ARG A 160 -9.48 0.21 12.28
CA ARG A 160 -9.94 1.58 12.12
C ARG A 160 -11.32 1.65 11.49
N ALA A 161 -11.62 0.76 10.55
CA ALA A 161 -12.94 0.65 9.94
C ALA A 161 -14.00 0.13 10.93
N GLU A 162 -13.63 -0.69 11.89
CA GLU A 162 -14.52 -1.25 12.91
C GLU A 162 -14.80 -0.28 14.06
N LYS A 163 -13.90 0.69 14.33
CA LYS A 163 -14.11 1.68 15.41
C LYS A 163 -15.33 2.55 15.11
N PRO A 164 -16.22 2.80 16.09
CA PRO A 164 -17.33 3.73 15.92
C PRO A 164 -16.80 5.13 15.55
N GLU A 165 -17.48 5.82 14.64
CA GLU A 165 -17.16 7.21 14.33
C GLU A 165 -17.29 8.07 15.58
N SER A 166 -16.23 8.79 15.92
CA SER A 166 -16.29 9.75 17.02
C SER A 166 -17.22 10.92 16.64
N PRO A 167 -17.95 11.50 17.61
CA PRO A 167 -18.90 12.60 17.34
C PRO A 167 -18.29 13.81 16.63
N SER A 168 -16.97 14.02 16.75
CA SER A 168 -16.25 15.13 16.12
C SER A 168 -16.04 14.94 14.61
N GLU A 169 -16.10 13.72 14.08
CA GLU A 169 -15.93 13.45 12.64
C GLU A 169 -17.22 13.68 11.83
N ARG A 170 -18.39 13.67 12.50
CA ARG A 170 -19.71 13.92 11.87
C ARG A 170 -19.98 15.39 11.54
N ILE A 171 -19.17 16.33 12.05
CA ILE A 171 -19.39 17.77 11.87
C ILE A 171 -18.58 18.32 10.67
N SER A 172 -17.69 17.53 10.07
CA SER A 172 -16.81 17.95 8.97
C SER A 172 -17.11 17.27 7.63
N ALA A 173 -18.25 16.59 7.48
CA ALA A 173 -18.71 15.96 6.26
C ALA A 173 -19.74 16.82 5.52
#